data_3988dcd4a1b8cbd182e908251e05aa8a
#
_entry.id   3988dcd4a1b8cbd182e908251e05aa8a
#
_cell.length_a   1.000
_cell.length_b   1.000
_cell.length_c   1.000
_cell.angle_alpha   90.00
_cell.angle_beta   90.00
_cell.angle_gamma   90.00
#
_symmetry.space_group_name_H-M   'P 1'
#
loop_
_entity.id
_entity.type
_entity.pdbx_description
1 polymer ?
#
loop_
_entity_poly.entity_id
_entity_poly.type
_entity_poly.pdbx_seq_one_letter_code
_entity_poly.pdbx_strand_id
1 'polypeptide(L)'
;MSKMKHKETRIKWKNADFYLLYTIAFAGIALFLYMRFYLNGKSLIWSHDGVPQHLNSLAYYGRYLRKILHTLFIEHKLSIPMWDLNIGYGSDILTTLHYYVIGDPLTLLSVFFKSSQTEFLYEFLIFLRIYLAGIAFSRYAFYHKNSKQAVFMGSMIYVFAGWTIYAAMKHPYFSNPMIYLPFILMG
;
A
#
# COMPACT_ATOMS: atom_id res chain seq x y z
N MET A 1 -19.68 0.99 -37.21
CA MET A 1 -19.65 0.52 -35.81
C MET A 1 -18.69 -0.63 -35.55
N SER A 2 -18.42 -1.52 -36.52
CA SER A 2 -17.50 -2.68 -36.32
C SER A 2 -16.03 -2.31 -36.12
N LYS A 3 -15.50 -1.28 -36.75
CA LYS A 3 -14.08 -0.88 -36.64
C LYS A 3 -13.68 -0.27 -35.28
N MET A 4 -14.62 0.37 -34.58
CA MET A 4 -14.33 0.91 -33.25
C MET A 4 -14.26 -0.18 -32.18
N LYS A 5 -15.14 -1.21 -32.23
CA LYS A 5 -15.08 -2.34 -31.31
C LYS A 5 -13.77 -3.15 -31.45
N HIS A 6 -13.25 -3.27 -32.65
CA HIS A 6 -11.98 -3.99 -32.89
C HIS A 6 -10.76 -3.24 -32.36
N LYS A 7 -10.82 -1.89 -32.37
CA LYS A 7 -9.73 -1.04 -31.83
C LYS A 7 -9.70 -1.02 -30.31
N GLU A 8 -10.87 -1.01 -29.64
CA GLU A 8 -10.96 -1.09 -28.18
C GLU A 8 -10.51 -2.45 -27.62
N THR A 9 -10.87 -3.55 -28.29
CA THR A 9 -10.43 -4.88 -27.88
C THR A 9 -8.91 -5.05 -28.02
N ARG A 10 -8.32 -4.54 -29.09
CA ARG A 10 -6.85 -4.57 -29.28
C ARG A 10 -6.10 -3.73 -28.22
N ILE A 11 -6.66 -2.60 -27.80
CA ILE A 11 -6.06 -1.75 -26.75
C ILE A 11 -6.11 -2.46 -25.39
N LYS A 12 -7.20 -3.14 -25.05
CA LYS A 12 -7.35 -3.89 -23.79
C LYS A 12 -6.32 -5.02 -23.66
N TRP A 13 -6.15 -5.85 -24.68
CA TRP A 13 -5.16 -6.94 -24.66
C TRP A 13 -3.71 -6.42 -24.59
N LYS A 14 -3.39 -5.37 -25.33
CA LYS A 14 -2.07 -4.72 -25.25
C LYS A 14 -1.74 -4.17 -23.86
N ASN A 15 -2.71 -3.74 -23.09
CA ASN A 15 -2.50 -3.23 -21.72
C ASN A 15 -2.36 -4.37 -20.70
N ALA A 16 -3.11 -5.47 -20.87
CA ALA A 16 -2.96 -6.67 -20.03
C ALA A 16 -1.54 -7.24 -20.11
N ASP A 17 -0.98 -7.37 -21.32
CA ASP A 17 0.39 -7.85 -21.51
C ASP A 17 1.42 -6.94 -20.83
N PHE A 18 1.21 -5.61 -20.89
CA PHE A 18 2.07 -4.66 -20.21
C PHE A 18 2.04 -4.86 -18.68
N TYR A 19 0.85 -4.98 -18.08
CA TYR A 19 0.76 -5.13 -16.62
C TYR A 19 1.25 -6.49 -16.14
N LEU A 20 1.13 -7.54 -16.94
CA LEU A 20 1.75 -8.83 -16.65
C LEU A 20 3.28 -8.72 -16.62
N LEU A 21 3.87 -8.11 -17.66
CA LEU A 21 5.31 -7.87 -17.71
C LEU A 21 5.79 -6.99 -16.54
N TYR A 22 5.04 -5.91 -16.23
CA TYR A 22 5.30 -5.05 -15.09
C TYR A 22 5.32 -5.84 -13.78
N THR A 23 4.31 -6.69 -13.55
CA THR A 23 4.19 -7.48 -12.33
C THR A 23 5.36 -8.46 -12.18
N ILE A 24 5.72 -9.17 -13.26
CA ILE A 24 6.86 -10.12 -13.24
C ILE A 24 8.17 -9.38 -12.96
N ALA A 25 8.41 -8.27 -13.65
CA ALA A 25 9.62 -7.48 -13.45
C ALA A 25 9.69 -6.88 -12.05
N PHE A 26 8.58 -6.30 -11.56
CA PHE A 26 8.47 -5.80 -10.20
C PHE A 26 8.78 -6.88 -9.16
N ALA A 27 8.14 -8.05 -9.28
CA ALA A 27 8.38 -9.16 -8.36
C ALA A 27 9.84 -9.63 -8.39
N GLY A 28 10.46 -9.76 -9.57
CA GLY A 28 11.85 -10.17 -9.72
C GLY A 28 12.82 -9.17 -9.09
N ILE A 29 12.64 -7.86 -9.35
CA ILE A 29 13.50 -6.82 -8.79
C ILE A 29 13.28 -6.70 -7.27
N ALA A 30 12.02 -6.71 -6.81
CA ALA A 30 11.71 -6.66 -5.39
C ALA A 30 12.33 -7.86 -4.64
N LEU A 31 12.18 -9.07 -5.18
CA LEU A 31 12.83 -10.26 -4.63
C LEU A 31 14.35 -10.09 -4.55
N PHE A 32 14.99 -9.65 -5.62
CA PHE A 32 16.45 -9.42 -5.65
C PHE A 32 16.92 -8.43 -4.60
N LEU A 33 16.20 -7.30 -4.45
CA LEU A 33 16.58 -6.23 -3.51
C LEU A 33 16.33 -6.61 -2.05
N TYR A 34 15.17 -7.21 -1.77
CA TYR A 34 14.72 -7.39 -0.39
C TYR A 34 15.02 -8.78 0.18
N MET A 35 15.30 -9.79 -0.65
CA MET A 35 15.65 -11.15 -0.20
C MET A 35 16.83 -11.15 0.77
N ARG A 36 17.77 -10.22 0.62
CA ARG A 36 18.93 -10.08 1.50
C ARG A 36 18.55 -9.85 2.96
N PHE A 37 17.44 -9.15 3.23
CA PHE A 37 16.95 -8.95 4.60
C PHE A 37 16.50 -10.29 5.20
N TYR A 38 15.68 -11.03 4.49
CA TYR A 38 15.16 -12.32 4.95
C TYR A 38 16.25 -13.39 5.11
N LEU A 39 17.20 -13.44 4.19
CA LEU A 39 18.34 -14.37 4.30
C LEU A 39 19.23 -14.08 5.51
N ASN A 40 19.22 -12.85 6.02
CA ASN A 40 19.93 -12.46 7.24
C ASN A 40 19.01 -12.46 8.49
N GLY A 41 17.84 -13.07 8.42
CA GLY A 41 16.89 -13.15 9.55
C GLY A 41 16.35 -11.78 9.98
N LYS A 42 16.31 -10.80 9.07
CA LYS A 42 15.81 -9.44 9.34
C LYS A 42 14.48 -9.20 8.61
N SER A 43 13.59 -8.47 9.26
CA SER A 43 12.37 -7.95 8.64
C SER A 43 12.60 -6.59 7.99
N LEU A 44 11.63 -6.13 7.20
CA LEU A 44 11.65 -4.79 6.60
C LEU A 44 11.15 -3.71 7.57
N ILE A 45 10.78 -4.10 8.78
CA ILE A 45 10.24 -3.19 9.78
C ILE A 45 11.40 -2.46 10.48
N TRP A 46 11.44 -1.16 10.33
CA TRP A 46 12.49 -0.34 10.95
C TRP A 46 12.41 -0.40 12.48
N SER A 47 13.54 -0.68 13.12
CA SER A 47 13.60 -0.91 14.58
C SER A 47 13.29 0.32 15.43
N HIS A 48 13.47 1.55 14.88
CA HIS A 48 13.21 2.78 15.65
C HIS A 48 11.72 3.10 15.69
N ASP A 49 11.13 3.64 14.62
CA ASP A 49 9.72 4.04 14.60
C ASP A 49 8.80 2.93 14.08
N GLY A 50 9.33 2.03 13.26
CA GLY A 50 8.55 0.94 12.68
C GLY A 50 7.98 0.00 13.73
N VAL A 51 8.81 -0.52 14.63
CA VAL A 51 8.39 -1.47 15.66
C VAL A 51 7.54 -0.80 16.75
N PRO A 52 8.02 0.26 17.45
CA PRO A 52 7.27 0.80 18.59
C PRO A 52 6.05 1.60 18.19
N GLN A 53 5.99 2.15 17.00
CA GLN A 53 4.90 3.02 16.58
C GLN A 53 4.05 2.39 15.48
N HIS A 54 4.59 2.17 14.30
CA HIS A 54 3.80 1.83 13.11
C HIS A 54 3.20 0.42 13.18
N LEU A 55 3.98 -0.57 13.61
CA LEU A 55 3.52 -1.95 13.74
C LEU A 55 2.44 -2.07 14.83
N ASN A 56 2.68 -1.43 15.98
CA ASN A 56 1.74 -1.43 17.09
C ASN A 56 0.44 -0.70 16.73
N SER A 57 0.53 0.43 16.01
CA SER A 57 -0.64 1.17 15.53
C SER A 57 -1.46 0.33 14.55
N LEU A 58 -0.82 -0.40 13.63
CA LEU A 58 -1.50 -1.28 12.68
C LEU A 58 -2.18 -2.45 13.40
N ALA A 59 -1.52 -3.07 14.38
CA ALA A 59 -2.10 -4.14 15.19
C ALA A 59 -3.31 -3.66 16.01
N TYR A 60 -3.19 -2.47 16.61
CA TYR A 60 -4.27 -1.83 17.34
C TYR A 60 -5.46 -1.53 16.40
N TYR A 61 -5.19 -0.93 15.27
CA TYR A 61 -6.23 -0.54 14.30
C TYR A 61 -7.03 -1.74 13.78
N GLY A 62 -6.37 -2.85 13.50
CA GLY A 62 -7.05 -4.09 13.13
C GLY A 62 -7.99 -4.61 14.23
N ARG A 63 -7.60 -4.54 15.50
CA ARG A 63 -8.49 -4.90 16.63
C ARG A 63 -9.66 -3.92 16.75
N TYR A 64 -9.38 -2.63 16.63
CA TYR A 64 -10.36 -1.56 16.69
C TYR A 64 -11.44 -1.73 15.62
N LEU A 65 -11.05 -1.95 14.36
CA LEU A 65 -11.99 -2.18 13.27
C LEU A 65 -12.84 -3.44 13.48
N ARG A 66 -12.23 -4.55 13.90
CA ARG A 66 -12.97 -5.78 14.20
C ARG A 66 -13.97 -5.59 15.34
N LYS A 67 -13.63 -4.80 16.36
CA LYS A 67 -14.56 -4.47 17.46
C LYS A 67 -15.76 -3.68 16.94
N ILE A 68 -15.54 -2.66 16.11
CA ILE A 68 -16.62 -1.87 15.48
C ILE A 68 -17.53 -2.79 14.64
N LEU A 69 -16.95 -3.66 13.81
CA LEU A 69 -17.73 -4.59 12.99
C LEU A 69 -18.49 -5.60 13.85
N HIS A 70 -17.91 -6.10 14.94
CA HIS A 70 -18.58 -7.00 15.86
C HIS A 70 -19.81 -6.33 16.49
N THR A 71 -19.66 -5.12 17.04
CA THR A 71 -20.81 -4.41 17.65
C THR A 71 -21.87 -4.06 16.60
N LEU A 72 -21.46 -3.74 15.36
CA LEU A 72 -22.39 -3.43 14.29
C LEU A 72 -23.20 -4.67 13.84
N PHE A 73 -22.53 -5.79 13.56
CA PHE A 73 -23.18 -6.95 12.94
C PHE A 73 -23.73 -7.95 13.94
N ILE A 74 -23.17 -8.06 15.14
CA ILE A 74 -23.61 -9.02 16.17
C ILE A 74 -24.53 -8.35 17.19
N GLU A 75 -24.18 -7.15 17.65
CA GLU A 75 -24.97 -6.44 18.66
C GLU A 75 -25.99 -5.47 18.04
N HIS A 76 -26.00 -5.36 16.68
CA HIS A 76 -26.86 -4.43 15.93
C HIS A 76 -26.77 -2.97 16.42
N LYS A 77 -25.58 -2.59 16.91
CA LYS A 77 -25.33 -1.26 17.46
C LYS A 77 -24.06 -0.67 16.85
N LEU A 78 -24.17 0.47 16.18
CA LEU A 78 -23.00 1.20 15.75
C LEU A 78 -22.34 1.89 16.95
N SER A 79 -21.17 1.40 17.33
CA SER A 79 -20.34 1.98 18.38
C SER A 79 -18.93 2.24 17.83
N ILE A 80 -18.55 3.51 17.77
CA ILE A 80 -17.24 3.95 17.31
C ILE A 80 -16.55 4.61 18.52
N PRO A 81 -15.75 3.86 19.30
CA PRO A 81 -15.05 4.45 20.45
C PRO A 81 -14.08 5.54 19.98
N MET A 82 -14.14 6.70 20.58
CA MET A 82 -13.24 7.82 20.26
C MET A 82 -12.08 7.93 21.25
N TRP A 83 -12.19 7.29 22.41
CA TRP A 83 -11.20 7.30 23.49
C TRP A 83 -10.84 5.88 23.92
N ASP A 84 -9.55 5.63 24.19
CA ASP A 84 -9.08 4.35 24.74
C ASP A 84 -8.01 4.57 25.80
N LEU A 85 -8.22 3.95 26.98
CA LEU A 85 -7.28 3.99 28.10
C LEU A 85 -6.02 3.18 27.83
N ASN A 86 -6.03 2.25 26.84
CA ASN A 86 -4.87 1.43 26.46
C ASN A 86 -3.89 2.17 25.53
N ILE A 87 -4.22 3.38 25.08
CA ILE A 87 -3.29 4.22 24.33
C ILE A 87 -2.61 5.18 25.31
N GLY A 88 -1.36 4.87 25.66
CA GLY A 88 -0.66 5.60 26.72
C GLY A 88 -1.39 5.47 28.06
N TYR A 89 -1.73 6.57 28.68
CA TYR A 89 -2.56 6.65 29.89
C TYR A 89 -4.01 7.09 29.61
N GLY A 90 -4.45 6.87 28.38
CA GLY A 90 -5.74 7.31 27.84
C GLY A 90 -5.56 8.43 26.82
N SER A 91 -6.04 8.19 25.60
CA SER A 91 -5.93 9.15 24.51
C SER A 91 -7.10 9.06 23.54
N ASP A 92 -7.34 10.15 22.83
CA ASP A 92 -8.22 10.19 21.69
C ASP A 92 -7.65 9.33 20.55
N ILE A 93 -8.47 8.42 20.05
CA ILE A 93 -8.05 7.45 19.03
C ILE A 93 -7.75 8.12 17.70
N LEU A 94 -8.59 9.10 17.30
CA LEU A 94 -8.46 9.76 16.02
C LEU A 94 -7.18 10.60 15.96
N THR A 95 -6.95 11.45 16.96
CA THR A 95 -5.78 12.32 17.01
C THR A 95 -4.47 11.55 17.17
N THR A 96 -4.51 10.40 17.85
CA THR A 96 -3.31 9.56 18.02
C THR A 96 -2.97 8.76 16.79
N LEU A 97 -3.99 8.22 16.09
CA LEU A 97 -3.78 7.25 15.03
C LEU A 97 -3.95 7.80 13.60
N HIS A 98 -4.41 9.05 13.43
CA HIS A 98 -4.62 9.63 12.10
C HIS A 98 -3.35 9.63 11.25
N TYR A 99 -2.21 9.91 11.85
CA TYR A 99 -0.92 9.92 11.19
C TYR A 99 -0.44 8.51 10.79
N TYR A 100 -0.77 7.50 11.60
CA TYR A 100 -0.21 6.15 11.43
C TYR A 100 -1.08 5.25 10.55
N VAL A 101 -2.40 5.27 10.74
CA VAL A 101 -3.27 4.26 10.13
C VAL A 101 -4.63 4.80 9.65
N ILE A 102 -5.28 5.75 10.34
CA ILE A 102 -6.68 6.12 10.04
C ILE A 102 -6.80 6.83 8.68
N GLY A 103 -5.80 7.60 8.26
CA GLY A 103 -5.80 8.31 6.98
C GLY A 103 -5.36 7.47 5.77
N ASP A 104 -5.00 6.21 5.97
CA ASP A 104 -4.48 5.34 4.91
C ASP A 104 -5.49 4.23 4.59
N PRO A 105 -6.13 4.24 3.39
CA PRO A 105 -7.12 3.23 3.04
C PRO A 105 -6.54 1.81 2.97
N LEU A 106 -5.24 1.63 2.73
CA LEU A 106 -4.63 0.30 2.68
C LEU A 106 -4.56 -0.36 4.06
N THR A 107 -4.49 0.42 5.13
CA THR A 107 -4.50 -0.11 6.49
C THR A 107 -5.84 -0.71 6.92
N LEU A 108 -6.93 -0.40 6.20
CA LEU A 108 -8.23 -1.07 6.40
C LEU A 108 -8.12 -2.59 6.22
N LEU A 109 -7.15 -3.06 5.43
CA LEU A 109 -6.89 -4.50 5.28
C LEU A 109 -6.56 -5.18 6.60
N SER A 110 -6.12 -4.43 7.62
CA SER A 110 -5.83 -4.97 8.96
C SER A 110 -7.03 -5.63 9.64
N VAL A 111 -8.24 -5.32 9.20
CA VAL A 111 -9.48 -5.96 9.70
C VAL A 111 -9.49 -7.47 9.46
N PHE A 112 -8.88 -7.94 8.37
CA PHE A 112 -8.86 -9.34 7.95
C PHE A 112 -7.74 -10.15 8.61
N PHE A 113 -6.80 -9.50 9.30
CA PHE A 113 -5.62 -10.14 9.88
C PHE A 113 -5.67 -10.16 11.41
N LYS A 114 -5.25 -11.28 12.00
CA LYS A 114 -5.07 -11.39 13.46
C LYS A 114 -3.84 -10.57 13.89
N SER A 115 -3.80 -10.19 15.18
CA SER A 115 -2.65 -9.43 15.71
C SER A 115 -1.31 -10.15 15.56
N SER A 116 -1.30 -11.50 15.59
CA SER A 116 -0.10 -12.31 15.33
C SER A 116 0.40 -12.28 13.88
N GLN A 117 -0.41 -11.79 12.95
CA GLN A 117 -0.10 -11.68 11.53
C GLN A 117 0.25 -10.24 11.11
N THR A 118 0.32 -9.32 12.07
CA THR A 118 0.53 -7.89 11.79
C THR A 118 1.86 -7.61 11.13
N GLU A 119 2.92 -8.34 11.49
CA GLU A 119 4.24 -8.20 10.86
C GLU A 119 4.18 -8.55 9.37
N PHE A 120 3.60 -9.70 9.05
CA PHE A 120 3.37 -10.10 7.65
C PHE A 120 2.54 -9.05 6.89
N LEU A 121 1.44 -8.59 7.48
CA LEU A 121 0.60 -7.55 6.86
C LEU A 121 1.39 -6.27 6.63
N TYR A 122 2.20 -5.85 7.60
CA TYR A 122 3.00 -4.63 7.49
C TYR A 122 3.95 -4.68 6.29
N GLU A 123 4.70 -5.78 6.17
CA GLU A 123 5.62 -6.00 5.05
C GLU A 123 4.87 -6.13 3.71
N PHE A 124 3.75 -6.85 3.70
CA PHE A 124 2.88 -6.91 2.52
C PHE A 124 2.40 -5.52 2.08
N LEU A 125 2.02 -4.65 3.01
CA LEU A 125 1.60 -3.29 2.72
C LEU A 125 2.74 -2.41 2.19
N ILE A 126 3.99 -2.65 2.56
CA ILE A 126 5.16 -1.99 1.95
C ILE A 126 5.19 -2.32 0.45
N PHE A 127 5.19 -3.61 0.09
CA PHE A 127 5.23 -4.04 -1.30
C PHE A 127 4.00 -3.59 -2.09
N LEU A 128 2.83 -3.67 -1.48
CA LEU A 128 1.58 -3.26 -2.12
C LEU A 128 1.61 -1.76 -2.49
N ARG A 129 2.08 -0.89 -1.60
CA ARG A 129 2.20 0.55 -1.87
C ARG A 129 3.14 0.83 -3.03
N ILE A 130 4.34 0.25 -3.01
CA ILE A 130 5.33 0.42 -4.07
C ILE A 130 4.77 -0.10 -5.40
N TYR A 131 4.13 -1.26 -5.40
CA TYR A 131 3.49 -1.84 -6.58
C TYR A 131 2.41 -0.93 -7.15
N LEU A 132 1.50 -0.45 -6.30
CA LEU A 132 0.41 0.45 -6.71
C LEU A 132 0.94 1.81 -7.20
N ALA A 133 2.02 2.32 -6.63
CA ALA A 133 2.68 3.54 -7.11
C ALA A 133 3.13 3.41 -8.57
N GLY A 134 3.70 2.27 -8.95
CA GLY A 134 4.10 2.04 -10.35
C GLY A 134 2.90 1.83 -11.28
N ILE A 135 1.81 1.21 -10.81
CA ILE A 135 0.56 1.17 -11.56
C ILE A 135 0.02 2.59 -11.80
N ALA A 136 -0.01 3.43 -10.76
CA ALA A 136 -0.47 4.81 -10.87
C ALA A 136 0.38 5.62 -11.85
N PHE A 137 1.72 5.52 -11.73
CA PHE A 137 2.64 6.17 -12.66
C PHE A 137 2.46 5.69 -14.09
N SER A 138 2.29 4.37 -14.30
CA SER A 138 2.08 3.81 -15.63
C SER A 138 0.80 4.36 -16.28
N ARG A 139 -0.27 4.50 -15.50
CA ARG A 139 -1.54 5.10 -15.98
C ARG A 139 -1.35 6.54 -16.39
N TYR A 140 -0.66 7.33 -15.57
CA TYR A 140 -0.29 8.71 -15.88
C TYR A 140 0.56 8.82 -17.15
N ALA A 141 1.59 7.99 -17.28
CA ALA A 141 2.47 8.02 -18.44
C ALA A 141 1.75 7.58 -19.73
N PHE A 142 0.83 6.62 -19.67
CA PHE A 142 -0.03 6.26 -20.80
C PHE A 142 -1.03 7.36 -21.16
N TYR A 143 -1.57 8.08 -20.17
CA TYR A 143 -2.43 9.23 -20.40
C TYR A 143 -1.72 10.30 -21.25
N HIS A 144 -0.42 10.51 -21.02
CA HIS A 144 0.43 11.38 -21.83
C HIS A 144 0.96 10.73 -23.12
N LYS A 145 0.37 9.61 -23.56
CA LYS A 145 0.65 8.93 -24.84
C LYS A 145 2.10 8.47 -25.01
N ASN A 146 2.82 8.22 -23.92
CA ASN A 146 4.17 7.67 -23.96
C ASN A 146 4.17 6.24 -24.51
N SER A 147 5.29 5.83 -25.13
CA SER A 147 5.48 4.47 -25.62
C SER A 147 5.51 3.46 -24.47
N LYS A 148 5.11 2.20 -24.73
CA LYS A 148 5.14 1.14 -23.71
C LYS A 148 6.49 0.95 -23.05
N GLN A 149 7.56 1.04 -23.83
CA GLN A 149 8.93 0.89 -23.33
C GLN A 149 9.28 2.03 -22.38
N ALA A 150 8.97 3.27 -22.76
CA ALA A 150 9.18 4.44 -21.89
C ALA A 150 8.36 4.35 -20.59
N VAL A 151 7.09 3.93 -20.70
CA VAL A 151 6.22 3.73 -19.53
C VAL A 151 6.77 2.64 -18.62
N PHE A 152 7.22 1.52 -19.17
CA PHE A 152 7.78 0.43 -18.39
C PHE A 152 9.06 0.86 -17.64
N MET A 153 10.01 1.44 -18.35
CA MET A 153 11.27 1.92 -17.75
C MET A 153 11.00 3.02 -16.71
N GLY A 154 10.14 3.99 -17.02
CA GLY A 154 9.76 5.04 -16.09
C GLY A 154 9.08 4.50 -14.83
N SER A 155 8.18 3.50 -14.95
CA SER A 155 7.55 2.86 -13.80
C SER A 155 8.56 2.15 -12.92
N MET A 156 9.51 1.41 -13.50
CA MET A 156 10.56 0.72 -12.73
C MET A 156 11.46 1.72 -12.00
N ILE A 157 11.90 2.79 -12.67
CA ILE A 157 12.69 3.86 -12.04
C ILE A 157 11.90 4.52 -10.91
N TYR A 158 10.62 4.81 -11.12
CA TYR A 158 9.76 5.46 -10.14
C TYR A 158 9.64 4.65 -8.84
N VAL A 159 9.43 3.35 -8.95
CA VAL A 159 9.19 2.48 -7.79
C VAL A 159 10.47 1.97 -7.13
N PHE A 160 11.58 1.87 -7.85
CA PHE A 160 12.86 1.40 -7.32
C PHE A 160 13.91 2.52 -7.16
N ALA A 161 13.48 3.79 -7.18
CA ALA A 161 14.34 4.90 -6.82
C ALA A 161 14.82 4.77 -5.36
N GLY A 162 16.03 5.25 -5.09
CA GLY A 162 16.63 5.15 -3.75
C GLY A 162 15.74 5.76 -2.65
N TRP A 163 15.07 6.88 -2.96
CA TRP A 163 14.13 7.50 -2.03
C TRP A 163 12.92 6.57 -1.73
N THR A 164 12.36 5.95 -2.76
CA THR A 164 11.20 5.04 -2.61
C THR A 164 11.55 3.87 -1.71
N ILE A 165 12.69 3.22 -1.96
CA ILE A 165 13.16 2.09 -1.16
C ILE A 165 13.38 2.52 0.30
N TYR A 166 14.03 3.68 0.50
CA TYR A 166 14.28 4.21 1.83
C TYR A 166 12.98 4.56 2.56
N ALA A 167 12.10 5.35 1.94
CA ALA A 167 10.85 5.81 2.54
C ALA A 167 9.91 4.65 2.86
N ALA A 168 9.79 3.68 1.96
CA ALA A 168 8.92 2.52 2.13
C ALA A 168 9.27 1.66 3.35
N MET A 169 10.56 1.56 3.71
CA MET A 169 11.00 0.83 4.90
C MET A 169 10.93 1.67 6.18
N LYS A 170 11.18 2.98 6.09
CA LYS A 170 11.20 3.86 7.26
C LYS A 170 9.78 4.29 7.69
N HIS A 171 9.06 4.87 6.75
CA HIS A 171 7.70 5.39 6.95
C HIS A 171 6.83 4.99 5.75
N PRO A 172 6.26 3.78 5.73
CA PRO A 172 5.58 3.22 4.55
C PRO A 172 4.50 4.12 3.95
N TYR A 173 3.77 4.86 4.78
CA TYR A 173 2.72 5.78 4.31
C TYR A 173 3.26 7.00 3.56
N PHE A 174 4.55 7.35 3.66
CA PHE A 174 5.17 8.36 2.79
C PHE A 174 5.22 7.91 1.33
N SER A 175 4.99 6.63 1.04
CA SER A 175 4.83 6.13 -0.31
C SER A 175 3.41 6.36 -0.88
N ASN A 176 2.43 6.68 -0.05
CA ASN A 176 1.05 6.92 -0.51
C ASN A 176 0.94 8.10 -1.50
N PRO A 177 1.63 9.25 -1.33
CA PRO A 177 1.63 10.32 -2.33
C PRO A 177 2.11 9.85 -3.71
N MET A 178 2.96 8.84 -3.79
CA MET A 178 3.38 8.27 -5.08
C MET A 178 2.24 7.54 -5.80
N ILE A 179 1.24 7.07 -5.07
CA ILE A 179 0.02 6.49 -5.65
C ILE A 179 -0.94 7.61 -6.07
N TYR A 180 -1.15 8.61 -5.21
CA TYR A 180 -2.18 9.61 -5.42
C TYR A 180 -1.78 10.69 -6.42
N LEU A 181 -0.52 11.15 -6.39
CA LEU A 181 -0.06 12.24 -7.23
C LEU A 181 -0.25 11.99 -8.73
N PRO A 182 0.08 10.81 -9.29
CA PRO A 182 -0.18 10.54 -10.70
C PRO A 182 -1.66 10.65 -11.08
N PHE A 183 -2.59 10.23 -10.20
CA PHE A 183 -4.02 10.35 -10.46
C PHE A 183 -4.50 11.81 -10.37
N ILE A 184 -4.02 12.57 -9.39
CA ILE A 184 -4.34 13.99 -9.25
C ILE A 184 -3.88 14.78 -10.49
N LEU A 185 -2.73 14.44 -11.06
CA LEU A 185 -2.19 15.10 -12.25
C LEU A 185 -2.93 14.73 -13.55
N MET A 186 -3.77 13.72 -13.53
CA MET A 186 -4.61 13.36 -14.68
C MET A 186 -5.97 14.08 -14.67
N GLY A 187 -6.34 14.76 -13.58
CA GLY A 187 -7.63 15.46 -13.38
C GLY A 187 -8.59 14.56 -12.65
#